data_0b03f2b6f9ecef63d42eb5ddc5f37505
#
_entry.id   0b03f2b6f9ecef63d42eb5ddc5f37505
#
_cell.length_a   1.000
_cell.length_b   1.000
_cell.length_c   1.000
_cell.angle_alpha   90.00
_cell.angle_beta   90.00
_cell.angle_gamma   90.00
#
_symmetry.space_group_name_H-M   'P 1'
#
loop_
_entity.id
_entity.type
_entity.pdbx_description
1 polymer ?
#
loop_
_entity_poly.entity_id
_entity_poly.type
_entity_poly.pdbx_seq_one_letter_code
_entity_poly.pdbx_strand_id
1 'polypeptide(L)'
;MINTKEIKDFIKELKNVERECCETCPLSKYNRDKNKRKYSILNNNYGYCSYWLRKISGINVVGKGCARVLEETIKYFTKTLPESTEHKNKI
;
A
#
# COMPACT_ATOMS: atom_id res chain seq x y z
N MET A 1 16.11 -1.97 -0.61
CA MET A 1 15.62 -1.36 0.60
C MET A 1 14.67 -0.21 0.32
N ILE A 2 13.59 -0.13 1.05
CA ILE A 2 12.56 0.88 0.80
C ILE A 2 12.85 2.09 1.65
N ASN A 3 12.87 3.27 1.03
CA ASN A 3 13.15 4.46 1.82
C ASN A 3 11.86 5.11 2.31
N THR A 4 12.01 5.94 3.32
CA THR A 4 10.88 6.56 3.99
C THR A 4 10.08 7.45 3.06
N LYS A 5 10.76 8.17 2.19
CA LYS A 5 10.07 9.06 1.28
C LYS A 5 9.16 8.28 0.34
N GLU A 6 9.61 7.15 -0.13
CA GLU A 6 8.82 6.33 -1.02
C GLU A 6 7.56 5.85 -0.32
N ILE A 7 7.69 5.44 0.95
CA ILE A 7 6.54 4.97 1.69
C ILE A 7 5.55 6.09 1.92
N LYS A 8 6.03 7.28 2.23
CA LYS A 8 5.14 8.41 2.45
C LYS A 8 4.38 8.78 1.17
N ASP A 9 5.08 8.77 0.04
CA ASP A 9 4.44 9.08 -1.23
C ASP A 9 3.40 8.01 -1.57
N PHE A 10 3.72 6.77 -1.29
CA PHE A 10 2.83 5.66 -1.55
C PHE A 10 1.54 5.80 -0.72
N ILE A 11 1.68 6.09 0.56
CA ILE A 11 0.53 6.27 1.43
C ILE A 11 -0.32 7.44 0.95
N LYS A 12 0.33 8.52 0.56
CA LYS A 12 -0.40 9.68 0.08
C LYS A 12 -1.21 9.35 -1.16
N GLU A 13 -0.61 8.61 -2.06
CA GLU A 13 -1.31 8.23 -3.27
C GLU A 13 -2.48 7.31 -2.96
N LEU A 14 -2.31 6.38 -2.03
CA LEU A 14 -3.39 5.48 -1.67
C LEU A 14 -4.57 6.23 -1.08
N LYS A 15 -4.30 7.28 -0.34
CA LYS A 15 -5.39 8.07 0.24
C LYS A 15 -6.20 8.79 -0.80
N ASN A 16 -5.63 9.00 -1.98
CA ASN A 16 -6.30 9.71 -3.05
C ASN A 16 -6.86 8.79 -4.13
N VAL A 17 -6.67 7.50 -3.98
CA VAL A 17 -7.18 6.54 -4.97
C VAL A 17 -8.69 6.44 -4.84
N GLU A 18 -9.35 6.48 -5.98
CA GLU A 18 -10.79 6.32 -6.00
C GLU A 18 -11.11 4.84 -5.90
N ARG A 19 -12.10 4.51 -5.08
CA ARG A 19 -12.43 3.12 -4.85
C ARG A 19 -12.80 2.42 -6.15
N GLU A 20 -12.35 1.20 -6.28
CA GLU A 20 -12.67 0.34 -7.41
C GLU A 20 -12.16 0.86 -8.74
N CYS A 21 -11.25 1.81 -8.69
CA CYS A 21 -10.60 2.30 -9.89
C CYS A 21 -9.27 1.59 -10.07
N CYS A 22 -9.34 0.32 -10.44
CA CYS A 22 -8.12 -0.49 -10.53
C CYS A 22 -7.13 0.01 -11.56
N GLU A 23 -7.60 0.77 -12.53
CA GLU A 23 -6.70 1.28 -13.55
C GLU A 23 -5.68 2.25 -12.98
N THR A 24 -6.09 3.04 -12.00
CA THR A 24 -5.20 4.03 -11.40
C THR A 24 -4.68 3.60 -10.05
N CYS A 25 -5.17 2.51 -9.50
CA CYS A 25 -4.78 2.08 -8.17
C CYS A 25 -3.41 1.39 -8.22
N PRO A 26 -2.43 1.88 -7.46
CA PRO A 26 -1.11 1.25 -7.48
C PRO A 26 -1.12 -0.18 -6.97
N LEU A 27 -2.15 -0.57 -6.22
CA LEU A 27 -2.23 -1.94 -5.71
C LEU A 27 -2.77 -2.93 -6.73
N SER A 28 -3.28 -2.45 -7.85
CA SER A 28 -3.79 -3.33 -8.87
C SER A 28 -2.68 -4.24 -9.38
N LYS A 29 -3.01 -5.49 -9.65
CA LYS A 29 -1.99 -6.42 -10.12
C LYS A 29 -1.37 -5.97 -11.43
N TYR A 30 -2.12 -5.23 -12.22
CA TYR A 30 -1.57 -4.73 -13.47
C TYR A 30 -0.53 -3.63 -13.23
N ASN A 31 -0.73 -2.85 -12.19
CA ASN A 31 0.19 -1.76 -11.88
C ASN A 31 1.33 -2.19 -10.99
N ARG A 32 1.32 -3.44 -10.52
CA ARG A 32 2.41 -4.01 -9.76
C ARG A 32 3.37 -4.80 -10.62
N ASP A 33 3.08 -4.93 -11.89
CA ASP A 33 3.98 -5.59 -12.81
C ASP A 33 5.32 -4.88 -12.76
N LYS A 34 6.40 -5.65 -12.81
CA LYS A 34 7.73 -5.07 -12.64
C LYS A 34 8.05 -3.99 -13.65
N ASN A 35 7.37 -3.99 -14.77
CA ASN A 35 7.61 -2.96 -15.79
C ASN A 35 6.74 -1.74 -15.60
N LYS A 36 5.78 -1.81 -14.69
CA LYS A 36 4.85 -0.69 -14.50
C LYS A 36 4.78 -0.19 -13.09
N ARG A 37 5.33 -0.94 -12.15
CA ARG A 37 5.18 -0.56 -10.75
C ARG A 37 5.83 0.79 -10.50
N LYS A 38 5.13 1.58 -9.71
CA LYS A 38 5.57 2.92 -9.39
C LYS A 38 6.47 2.95 -8.16
N TYR A 39 6.29 1.99 -7.28
CA TYR A 39 7.05 1.93 -6.04
C TYR A 39 7.71 0.58 -5.89
N SER A 40 8.90 0.57 -5.33
CA SER A 40 9.63 -0.69 -5.21
C SER A 40 8.95 -1.68 -4.27
N ILE A 41 8.15 -1.19 -3.34
CA ILE A 41 7.44 -2.09 -2.45
C ILE A 41 6.38 -2.91 -3.18
N LEU A 42 6.08 -2.55 -4.41
CA LEU A 42 5.09 -3.26 -5.20
C LEU A 42 5.70 -4.32 -6.08
N ASN A 43 6.89 -4.78 -5.73
CA ASN A 43 7.61 -5.71 -6.61
C ASN A 43 7.11 -7.14 -6.58
N ASN A 44 6.11 -7.43 -5.74
CA ASN A 44 5.55 -8.77 -5.67
C ASN A 44 4.30 -8.85 -6.51
N ASN A 45 4.18 -9.92 -7.29
CA ASN A 45 3.01 -10.08 -8.14
C ASN A 45 2.22 -11.29 -7.67
N TYR A 46 1.45 -11.12 -6.61
CA TYR A 46 0.68 -12.19 -6.01
C TYR A 46 -0.81 -12.15 -6.39
N GLY A 47 -1.12 -11.61 -7.54
CA GLY A 47 -2.51 -11.58 -7.97
C GLY A 47 -3.24 -10.34 -7.49
N TYR A 48 -4.46 -10.51 -7.01
CA TYR A 48 -5.26 -9.36 -6.60
C TYR A 48 -4.63 -8.64 -5.41
N CYS A 49 -5.02 -7.39 -5.24
CA CYS A 49 -4.44 -6.56 -4.18
C CYS A 49 -4.62 -7.16 -2.79
N SER A 50 -5.75 -7.83 -2.56
CA SER A 50 -5.98 -8.44 -1.26
C SER A 50 -5.00 -9.58 -0.99
N TYR A 51 -4.68 -10.37 -2.01
CA TYR A 51 -3.72 -11.45 -1.84
C TYR A 51 -2.32 -10.91 -1.65
N TRP A 52 -1.99 -9.84 -2.38
CA TRP A 52 -0.70 -9.20 -2.23
C TRP A 52 -0.53 -8.68 -0.80
N LEU A 53 -1.54 -8.00 -0.27
CA LEU A 53 -1.45 -7.45 1.07
C LEU A 53 -1.32 -8.56 2.10
N ARG A 54 -2.07 -9.64 1.93
CA ARG A 54 -1.98 -10.76 2.84
C ARG A 54 -0.57 -11.34 2.83
N LYS A 55 0.04 -11.42 1.66
CA LYS A 55 1.36 -12.01 1.55
C LYS A 55 2.42 -11.16 2.24
N ILE A 56 2.36 -9.84 2.08
CA ILE A 56 3.40 -8.99 2.65
C ILE A 56 3.16 -8.66 4.12
N SER A 57 1.93 -8.68 4.57
CA SER A 57 1.63 -8.22 5.93
C SER A 57 0.96 -9.27 6.80
N GLY A 58 0.42 -10.31 6.20
CA GLY A 58 -0.33 -11.29 6.96
C GLY A 58 -1.77 -10.88 7.20
N ILE A 59 -2.16 -9.67 6.81
CA ILE A 59 -3.52 -9.19 7.03
C ILE A 59 -4.45 -9.82 6.01
N ASN A 60 -5.50 -10.47 6.51
CA ASN A 60 -6.42 -11.16 5.62
C ASN A 60 -7.60 -10.25 5.30
N VAL A 61 -7.59 -9.66 4.11
CA VAL A 61 -8.68 -8.83 3.64
C VAL A 61 -9.31 -9.40 2.37
N VAL A 62 -9.05 -10.68 2.11
CA VAL A 62 -9.61 -11.33 0.93
C VAL A 62 -11.13 -11.33 1.07
N GLY A 63 -11.80 -10.84 0.02
CA GLY A 63 -13.26 -10.79 0.03
C GLY A 63 -13.84 -9.60 0.76
N LYS A 64 -13.02 -8.71 1.29
CA LYS A 64 -13.52 -7.58 2.07
C LYS A 64 -13.79 -6.32 1.25
N GLY A 65 -13.38 -6.31 0.01
CA GLY A 65 -13.63 -5.15 -0.84
C GLY A 65 -12.49 -4.17 -0.90
N CYS A 66 -12.52 -3.33 -1.92
CA CYS A 66 -11.45 -2.40 -2.21
C CYS A 66 -11.19 -1.42 -1.07
N ALA A 67 -12.25 -0.88 -0.49
CA ALA A 67 -12.09 0.12 0.55
C ALA A 67 -11.31 -0.45 1.74
N ARG A 68 -11.61 -1.69 2.12
CA ARG A 68 -10.93 -2.30 3.24
C ARG A 68 -9.47 -2.60 2.90
N VAL A 69 -9.21 -3.03 1.68
CA VAL A 69 -7.84 -3.30 1.27
C VAL A 69 -7.02 -2.02 1.32
N LEU A 70 -7.56 -0.92 0.81
CA LEU A 70 -6.86 0.35 0.85
C LEU A 70 -6.61 0.80 2.28
N GLU A 71 -7.63 0.70 3.12
CA GLU A 71 -7.51 1.14 4.49
C GLU A 71 -6.44 0.35 5.25
N GLU A 72 -6.46 -0.97 5.12
CA GLU A 72 -5.51 -1.79 5.83
C GLU A 72 -4.09 -1.62 5.29
N THR A 73 -3.97 -1.37 3.99
CA THR A 73 -2.66 -1.13 3.41
C THR A 73 -2.07 0.16 3.96
N ILE A 74 -2.89 1.20 4.04
CA ILE A 74 -2.43 2.48 4.58
C ILE A 74 -2.01 2.31 6.03
N LYS A 75 -2.79 1.59 6.82
CA LYS A 75 -2.44 1.37 8.21
C LYS A 75 -1.13 0.63 8.35
N TYR A 76 -0.96 -0.42 7.55
CA TYR A 76 0.24 -1.24 7.65
C TYR A 76 1.49 -0.42 7.35
N PHE A 77 1.48 0.35 6.28
CA PHE A 77 2.67 1.11 5.92
C PHE A 77 2.87 2.33 6.78
N THR A 78 1.80 2.87 7.35
CA THR A 78 1.95 3.95 8.31
C THR A 78 2.69 3.45 9.54
N LYS A 79 2.42 2.23 9.97
CA LYS A 79 3.11 1.67 11.12
C LYS A 79 4.57 1.39 10.85
N THR A 80 4.94 1.17 9.58
CA THR A 80 6.33 0.86 9.28
C THR A 80 7.19 2.11 9.16
N LEU A 81 6.58 3.30 9.15
CA LEU A 81 7.36 4.53 9.09
C LEU A 81 8.07 4.77 10.42
N PRO A 82 9.19 5.47 10.39
CA PRO A 82 9.89 5.80 11.63
C PRO A 82 9.00 6.59 12.55
N GLU A 83 9.04 6.20 13.82
CA GLU A 83 8.21 6.86 14.80
C GLU A 83 8.64 8.23 15.15
N SER A 84 9.89 8.51 14.96
CA SER A 84 10.45 9.75 15.44
C SER A 84 9.71 10.97 14.93
N THR A 85 9.21 10.93 13.72
CA THR A 85 8.56 12.09 13.18
C THR A 85 7.24 12.37 13.86
N GLU A 86 6.49 11.33 14.15
CA GLU A 86 5.23 11.53 14.79
C GLU A 86 5.34 11.80 16.22
N HIS A 87 6.30 11.17 16.84
CA HIS A 87 6.49 11.35 18.24
C HIS A 87 6.73 12.78 18.59
N LYS A 88 7.46 13.48 17.79
CA LYS A 88 7.73 14.85 18.08
C LYS A 88 6.50 15.71 18.01
N ASN A 89 5.60 15.36 17.18
CA ASN A 89 4.43 16.17 17.01
C ASN A 89 3.48 16.10 18.17
N LYS A 90 3.65 15.15 19.01
CA LYS A 90 2.78 15.03 20.12
C LYS A 90 3.16 15.86 21.28
N ILE A 91 4.27 16.40 21.27
CA ILE A 91 4.72 17.23 22.38
C ILE A 91 4.40 18.69 22.18
#